data_569d6f89210b3e993d9eb9ad991d4d39
#
_entry.id   569d6f89210b3e993d9eb9ad991d4d39
#
_cell.length_a   1.000
_cell.length_b   1.000
_cell.length_c   1.000
_cell.angle_alpha   90.00
_cell.angle_beta   90.00
_cell.angle_gamma   90.00
#
_symmetry.space_group_name_H-M   'P 1'
#
loop_
_entity.id
_entity.type
_entity.pdbx_description
1 polymer ?
#
loop_
_entity_poly.entity_id
_entity_poly.type
_entity_poly.pdbx_seq_one_letter_code
_entity_poly.pdbx_strand_id
1 'polypeptide(L)'
;MLIMAERVNHPPHYNAGGIECIDALEAATSGLQGIEAFCTANAIKYLWRWKLKNGEEDLQKAVWYINRLIQRAGADSAAGKELFNMKENKHGFEPKQEFTMGGIAWTVIQTGADWVKCIASDCVEDRAFDEGNKNDFAASSLRAYLNGEFLRRLIKAGAPEEMFEYFNIDLTADDGLKNYGGDRVRIGLITCEEYRLLRGNIPALPDRWWWTATPDSPINSFVRCVRSDGALSDGYAYYGSNGVRPLCNLKSEILVSYLNGENAEEQKKRAEAVDMMKHIAAAWDIDAEEVFGRADE
;
A
#
# COMPACT_ATOMS: atom_id res chain seq x y z
N MET A 1 -0.64 51.04 4.99
CA MET A 1 0.18 50.31 5.98
C MET A 1 -0.64 49.43 6.93
N LEU A 2 -1.92 49.74 7.20
CA LEU A 2 -2.81 48.90 8.05
C LEU A 2 -3.18 47.51 7.44
N ILE A 3 -3.33 47.39 6.14
CA ILE A 3 -3.78 46.15 5.46
C ILE A 3 -2.72 45.04 5.50
N MET A 4 -1.43 45.34 5.65
CA MET A 4 -0.38 44.30 5.78
C MET A 4 -0.29 43.77 7.23
N ALA A 5 -0.60 44.55 8.23
CA ALA A 5 -0.54 44.13 9.65
C ALA A 5 -1.61 43.07 9.94
N GLU A 6 -2.82 43.14 9.37
CA GLU A 6 -3.90 42.18 9.54
C GLU A 6 -3.64 40.82 8.85
N ARG A 7 -2.75 40.77 7.85
CA ARG A 7 -2.37 39.51 7.17
C ARG A 7 -1.32 38.71 7.94
N VAL A 8 -0.58 39.35 8.83
CA VAL A 8 0.49 38.72 9.61
C VAL A 8 0.01 38.46 11.05
N ASN A 9 -0.67 39.44 11.65
CA ASN A 9 -1.18 39.32 13.01
C ASN A 9 -2.67 38.89 12.96
N HIS A 10 -3.00 37.77 13.60
CA HIS A 10 -4.35 37.22 13.74
C HIS A 10 -5.13 36.99 12.42
N PRO A 11 -4.55 36.29 11.41
CA PRO A 11 -5.24 36.04 10.15
C PRO A 11 -6.59 35.31 10.37
N PRO A 12 -7.66 35.64 9.65
CA PRO A 12 -8.99 35.10 9.91
C PRO A 12 -9.08 33.55 9.90
N HIS A 13 -8.26 32.90 9.09
CA HIS A 13 -8.21 31.42 9.00
C HIS A 13 -7.49 30.76 10.17
N TYR A 14 -6.90 31.51 11.09
CA TYR A 14 -6.28 31.05 12.33
C TYR A 14 -7.03 31.52 13.59
N ASN A 15 -8.03 32.41 13.43
CA ASN A 15 -8.77 32.99 14.54
C ASN A 15 -10.29 32.65 14.43
N ALA A 16 -10.59 31.34 14.45
CA ALA A 16 -11.96 30.84 14.35
C ALA A 16 -12.48 30.43 15.75
N GLY A 17 -13.68 30.92 16.12
CA GLY A 17 -14.34 30.48 17.34
C GLY A 17 -13.80 31.10 18.65
N GLY A 18 -13.09 32.22 18.59
CA GLY A 18 -12.66 32.96 19.78
C GLY A 18 -11.40 32.42 20.45
N ILE A 19 -10.74 31.44 19.84
CA ILE A 19 -9.44 30.88 20.24
C ILE A 19 -8.51 30.99 19.04
N GLU A 20 -7.28 31.44 19.24
CA GLU A 20 -6.28 31.41 18.19
C GLU A 20 -5.74 29.99 17.97
N CYS A 21 -5.48 29.67 16.73
CA CYS A 21 -4.88 28.38 16.37
C CYS A 21 -3.58 28.13 17.14
N ILE A 22 -2.76 29.17 17.34
CA ILE A 22 -1.49 29.06 18.06
C ILE A 22 -1.65 28.63 19.52
N ASP A 23 -2.68 29.14 20.20
CA ASP A 23 -2.98 28.79 21.59
C ASP A 23 -3.42 27.33 21.70
N ALA A 24 -4.25 26.87 20.74
CA ALA A 24 -4.63 25.47 20.64
C ALA A 24 -3.44 24.55 20.34
N LEU A 25 -2.50 24.99 19.50
CA LEU A 25 -1.27 24.25 19.22
C LEU A 25 -0.38 24.12 20.45
N GLU A 26 -0.19 25.22 21.19
CA GLU A 26 0.61 25.24 22.42
C GLU A 26 0.02 24.29 23.46
N ALA A 27 -1.28 24.36 23.68
CA ALA A 27 -1.97 23.47 24.62
C ALA A 27 -1.86 21.98 24.19
N ALA A 28 -2.06 21.68 22.92
CA ALA A 28 -2.02 20.30 22.40
C ALA A 28 -0.60 19.70 22.38
N THR A 29 0.44 20.52 22.37
CA THR A 29 1.84 20.05 22.29
C THR A 29 2.61 20.17 23.61
N SER A 30 1.97 20.65 24.67
CA SER A 30 2.64 20.96 25.95
C SER A 30 3.36 19.78 26.61
N GLY A 31 2.97 18.53 26.31
CA GLY A 31 3.62 17.31 26.81
C GLY A 31 4.46 16.57 25.78
N LEU A 32 4.61 17.12 24.57
CA LEU A 32 5.26 16.45 23.45
C LEU A 32 6.64 17.07 23.16
N GLN A 33 7.54 16.28 22.57
CA GLN A 33 8.90 16.74 22.23
C GLN A 33 9.26 16.41 20.77
N GLY A 34 10.17 17.21 20.21
CA GLY A 34 10.78 16.96 18.91
C GLY A 34 9.76 16.79 17.79
N ILE A 35 9.85 15.68 17.07
CA ILE A 35 9.02 15.41 15.89
C ILE A 35 7.54 15.18 16.25
N GLU A 36 7.23 14.70 17.43
CA GLU A 36 5.86 14.47 17.89
C GLU A 36 5.14 15.81 18.07
N ALA A 37 5.74 16.75 18.77
CA ALA A 37 5.22 18.11 18.92
C ALA A 37 5.05 18.79 17.54
N PHE A 38 6.07 18.66 16.67
CA PHE A 38 6.06 19.25 15.34
C PHE A 38 4.92 18.68 14.46
N CYS A 39 4.76 17.36 14.41
CA CYS A 39 3.72 16.74 13.60
C CYS A 39 2.33 17.01 14.16
N THR A 40 2.13 16.95 15.48
CA THR A 40 0.86 17.26 16.14
C THR A 40 0.43 18.69 15.84
N ALA A 41 1.33 19.66 16.02
CA ALA A 41 1.07 21.06 15.72
C ALA A 41 0.67 21.27 14.25
N ASN A 42 1.39 20.66 13.31
CA ASN A 42 1.07 20.79 11.89
C ASN A 42 -0.25 20.12 11.52
N ALA A 43 -0.57 18.94 12.04
CA ALA A 43 -1.85 18.27 11.80
C ALA A 43 -3.02 19.15 12.25
N ILE A 44 -2.97 19.66 13.48
CA ILE A 44 -4.02 20.57 14.03
C ILE A 44 -4.09 21.86 13.21
N LYS A 45 -2.97 22.49 12.87
CA LYS A 45 -2.95 23.70 12.06
C LYS A 45 -3.65 23.52 10.71
N TYR A 46 -3.43 22.40 10.02
CA TYR A 46 -4.08 22.13 8.75
C TYR A 46 -5.55 21.81 8.90
N LEU A 47 -5.94 21.03 9.91
CA LEU A 47 -7.35 20.79 10.27
C LEU A 47 -8.09 22.05 10.71
N TRP A 48 -7.40 23.01 11.34
CA TRP A 48 -7.99 24.27 11.79
C TRP A 48 -8.43 25.16 10.63
N ARG A 49 -7.57 25.27 9.62
CA ARG A 49 -7.71 26.27 8.55
C ARG A 49 -8.25 25.74 7.22
N TRP A 50 -8.41 24.43 7.05
CA TRP A 50 -8.68 23.80 5.75
C TRP A 50 -9.85 24.45 4.99
N LYS A 51 -10.95 24.74 5.67
CA LYS A 51 -12.16 25.30 5.07
C LYS A 51 -12.00 26.76 4.62
N LEU A 52 -11.12 27.51 5.26
CA LEU A 52 -10.91 28.93 5.02
C LEU A 52 -9.68 29.25 4.15
N LYS A 53 -8.88 28.25 3.79
CA LYS A 53 -7.62 28.45 3.08
C LYS A 53 -7.50 27.54 1.85
N ASN A 54 -6.99 26.32 1.99
CA ASN A 54 -6.63 25.47 0.84
C ASN A 54 -7.57 24.26 0.66
N GLY A 55 -8.69 24.17 1.38
CA GLY A 55 -9.67 23.09 1.21
C GLY A 55 -9.06 21.70 1.39
N GLU A 56 -9.30 20.84 0.42
CA GLU A 56 -8.85 19.44 0.42
C GLU A 56 -7.32 19.29 0.57
N GLU A 57 -6.53 20.21 -0.01
CA GLU A 57 -5.06 20.16 0.11
C GLU A 57 -4.60 20.26 1.58
N ASP A 58 -5.23 21.13 2.39
CA ASP A 58 -4.91 21.23 3.80
C ASP A 58 -5.36 19.97 4.58
N LEU A 59 -6.45 19.31 4.19
CA LEU A 59 -6.84 18.01 4.74
C LEU A 59 -5.82 16.91 4.42
N GLN A 60 -5.32 16.84 3.20
CA GLN A 60 -4.27 15.90 2.80
C GLN A 60 -2.97 16.13 3.57
N LYS A 61 -2.59 17.40 3.80
CA LYS A 61 -1.44 17.74 4.65
C LYS A 61 -1.65 17.31 6.11
N ALA A 62 -2.85 17.48 6.65
CA ALA A 62 -3.16 17.01 7.99
C ALA A 62 -3.01 15.49 8.11
N VAL A 63 -3.55 14.73 7.16
CA VAL A 63 -3.41 13.28 7.07
C VAL A 63 -1.94 12.88 7.00
N TRP A 64 -1.11 13.57 6.22
CA TRP A 64 0.32 13.29 6.13
C TRP A 64 1.02 13.39 7.50
N TYR A 65 0.75 14.46 8.25
CA TYR A 65 1.34 14.62 9.59
C TYR A 65 0.78 13.62 10.61
N ILE A 66 -0.50 13.29 10.55
CA ILE A 66 -1.12 12.24 11.37
C ILE A 66 -0.46 10.89 11.09
N ASN A 67 -0.31 10.52 9.83
CA ASN A 67 0.36 9.27 9.44
C ASN A 67 1.80 9.22 9.94
N ARG A 68 2.51 10.36 9.95
CA ARG A 68 3.86 10.45 10.50
C ARG A 68 3.90 10.18 12.01
N LEU A 69 2.89 10.66 12.76
CA LEU A 69 2.73 10.36 14.19
C LEU A 69 2.43 8.89 14.43
N ILE A 70 1.49 8.33 13.66
CA ILE A 70 1.10 6.93 13.77
C ILE A 70 2.30 6.00 13.52
N GLN A 71 3.09 6.27 12.47
CA GLN A 71 4.33 5.52 12.19
C GLN A 71 5.29 5.52 13.37
N ARG A 72 5.37 6.64 14.10
CA ARG A 72 6.26 6.76 15.24
C ARG A 72 5.68 6.10 16.51
N ALA A 73 4.40 6.32 16.79
CA ALA A 73 3.70 5.68 17.90
C ALA A 73 3.62 4.15 17.73
N GLY A 74 3.50 3.66 16.48
CA GLY A 74 3.51 2.24 16.16
C GLY A 74 4.85 1.55 16.36
N ALA A 75 5.96 2.30 16.34
CA ALA A 75 7.26 1.75 16.68
C ALA A 75 7.38 1.40 18.19
N ASP A 76 6.54 2.01 19.04
CA ASP A 76 6.65 1.90 20.49
C ASP A 76 5.46 1.17 21.16
N SER A 77 4.39 0.82 20.46
CA SER A 77 3.23 0.16 21.07
C SER A 77 2.45 -0.81 20.17
N ALA A 78 1.92 -1.88 20.79
CA ALA A 78 0.98 -2.83 20.16
C ALA A 78 -0.30 -2.12 19.62
N ALA A 79 -0.73 -1.01 20.22
CA ALA A 79 -1.90 -0.22 19.80
C ALA A 79 -1.69 0.53 18.48
N GLY A 80 -0.46 0.87 18.09
CA GLY A 80 -0.16 1.49 16.80
C GLY A 80 -0.37 0.55 15.61
N LYS A 81 -0.29 -0.77 15.84
CA LYS A 81 -0.58 -1.78 14.82
C LYS A 81 -2.07 -1.84 14.46
N GLU A 82 -2.97 -1.61 15.40
CA GLU A 82 -4.43 -1.61 15.16
C GLU A 82 -4.91 -0.41 14.35
N LEU A 83 -4.30 0.77 14.52
CA LEU A 83 -4.71 2.00 13.81
C LEU A 83 -4.39 1.95 12.30
N PHE A 84 -3.41 1.16 11.87
CA PHE A 84 -3.03 1.03 10.45
C PHE A 84 -3.78 -0.07 9.69
N ASN A 85 -4.87 -0.64 10.22
CA ASN A 85 -5.55 -1.77 9.58
C ASN A 85 -4.61 -2.96 9.29
N MET A 86 -3.51 -3.08 10.02
CA MET A 86 -2.73 -4.30 10.07
C MET A 86 -3.47 -5.26 11.03
N LYS A 87 -4.64 -5.74 10.60
CA LYS A 87 -5.20 -6.93 11.21
C LYS A 87 -4.12 -7.99 11.09
N GLU A 88 -3.75 -8.61 12.20
CA GLU A 88 -2.88 -9.78 12.17
C GLU A 88 -3.43 -10.74 11.11
N ASN A 89 -2.55 -11.19 10.23
CA ASN A 89 -2.97 -12.15 9.22
C ASN A 89 -3.37 -13.43 9.94
N LYS A 90 -4.56 -13.96 9.66
CA LYS A 90 -5.10 -15.17 10.30
C LYS A 90 -4.21 -16.41 10.13
N HIS A 91 -3.27 -16.35 9.20
CA HIS A 91 -2.37 -17.43 8.84
C HIS A 91 -0.89 -17.12 9.18
N GLY A 92 -0.65 -16.15 10.06
CA GLY A 92 0.69 -15.87 10.61
C GLY A 92 1.67 -15.21 9.65
N PHE A 93 1.22 -14.69 8.48
CA PHE A 93 2.10 -13.97 7.58
C PHE A 93 2.47 -12.58 8.14
N GLU A 94 3.75 -12.26 8.07
CA GLU A 94 4.28 -10.97 8.51
C GLU A 94 5.01 -10.22 7.38
N PRO A 95 5.02 -8.88 7.41
CA PRO A 95 5.85 -8.10 6.49
C PRO A 95 7.33 -8.50 6.57
N LYS A 96 8.00 -8.51 5.41
CA LYS A 96 9.37 -8.97 5.14
C LYS A 96 9.55 -10.49 5.10
N GLN A 97 8.52 -11.27 5.37
CA GLN A 97 8.58 -12.70 5.16
C GLN A 97 8.77 -13.00 3.67
N GLU A 98 9.67 -13.91 3.35
CA GLU A 98 9.96 -14.36 1.98
C GLU A 98 9.43 -15.76 1.74
N PHE A 99 8.99 -16.00 0.51
CA PHE A 99 8.56 -17.32 0.05
C PHE A 99 8.78 -17.46 -1.46
N THR A 100 8.73 -18.68 -1.96
CA THR A 100 8.85 -18.95 -3.40
C THR A 100 7.50 -19.34 -4.00
N MET A 101 7.11 -18.68 -5.09
CA MET A 101 5.91 -19.01 -5.85
C MET A 101 6.21 -18.91 -7.34
N GLY A 102 5.88 -19.96 -8.10
CA GLY A 102 6.12 -19.99 -9.53
C GLY A 102 7.61 -19.89 -9.92
N GLY A 103 8.53 -20.34 -9.05
CA GLY A 103 9.97 -20.25 -9.25
C GLY A 103 10.54 -18.85 -9.00
N ILE A 104 9.77 -17.92 -8.48
CA ILE A 104 10.17 -16.55 -8.17
C ILE A 104 10.12 -16.35 -6.65
N ALA A 105 11.12 -15.66 -6.09
CA ALA A 105 11.11 -15.23 -4.70
C ALA A 105 10.19 -14.01 -4.53
N TRP A 106 9.33 -14.04 -3.52
CA TRP A 106 8.39 -12.97 -3.19
C TRP A 106 8.59 -12.53 -1.74
N THR A 107 8.41 -11.25 -1.50
CA THR A 107 8.46 -10.64 -0.17
C THR A 107 7.07 -10.11 0.18
N VAL A 108 6.54 -10.49 1.34
CA VAL A 108 5.34 -9.89 1.92
C VAL A 108 5.66 -8.46 2.32
N ILE A 109 4.91 -7.49 1.80
CA ILE A 109 5.12 -6.07 2.10
C ILE A 109 3.99 -5.47 2.94
N GLN A 110 2.82 -6.10 2.96
CA GLN A 110 1.67 -5.72 3.75
C GLN A 110 0.76 -6.93 3.97
N THR A 111 0.07 -6.96 5.11
CA THR A 111 -0.87 -8.03 5.45
C THR A 111 -2.25 -7.46 5.80
N GLY A 112 -3.28 -8.23 5.53
CA GLY A 112 -4.63 -8.06 6.04
C GLY A 112 -5.08 -9.34 6.72
N ALA A 113 -6.30 -9.39 7.26
CA ALA A 113 -6.79 -10.54 8.01
C ALA A 113 -6.72 -11.86 7.23
N ASP A 114 -7.00 -11.82 5.92
CA ASP A 114 -7.16 -12.98 5.02
C ASP A 114 -6.42 -12.82 3.68
N TRP A 115 -5.59 -11.81 3.57
CA TRP A 115 -4.78 -11.55 2.37
C TRP A 115 -3.37 -11.07 2.73
N VAL A 116 -2.46 -11.25 1.80
CA VAL A 116 -1.10 -10.69 1.84
C VAL A 116 -0.81 -9.96 0.53
N LYS A 117 -0.18 -8.78 0.62
CA LYS A 117 0.36 -8.06 -0.53
C LYS A 117 1.84 -8.40 -0.66
N CYS A 118 2.21 -8.93 -1.80
CA CYS A 118 3.57 -9.38 -2.05
C CYS A 118 4.16 -8.66 -3.26
N ILE A 119 5.46 -8.40 -3.21
CA ILE A 119 6.26 -7.92 -4.33
C ILE A 119 7.34 -8.95 -4.64
N ALA A 120 7.69 -9.13 -5.92
CA ALA A 120 8.84 -9.96 -6.26
C ALA A 120 10.09 -9.44 -5.55
N SER A 121 10.86 -10.31 -4.91
CA SER A 121 12.05 -9.92 -4.13
C SER A 121 13.14 -9.30 -5.01
N ASP A 122 13.19 -9.68 -6.29
CA ASP A 122 14.04 -9.09 -7.32
C ASP A 122 13.22 -8.78 -8.60
N CYS A 123 13.81 -8.09 -9.54
CA CYS A 123 13.21 -7.91 -10.87
C CYS A 123 13.17 -9.26 -11.61
N VAL A 124 12.02 -9.54 -12.20
CA VAL A 124 11.81 -10.82 -12.93
C VAL A 124 12.39 -10.78 -14.34
N GLU A 125 12.53 -9.58 -14.90
CA GLU A 125 13.15 -9.28 -16.19
C GLU A 125 13.31 -7.76 -16.38
N ASP A 126 13.99 -7.34 -17.44
CA ASP A 126 14.01 -5.96 -17.92
C ASP A 126 13.04 -5.84 -19.10
N ARG A 127 12.18 -4.79 -19.07
CA ARG A 127 11.18 -4.57 -20.11
C ARG A 127 10.75 -3.11 -20.17
N ALA A 128 10.39 -2.63 -21.37
CA ALA A 128 9.70 -1.35 -21.50
C ALA A 128 8.38 -1.36 -20.71
N PHE A 129 8.04 -0.22 -20.12
CA PHE A 129 6.73 -0.03 -19.51
C PHE A 129 5.63 -0.06 -20.59
N ASP A 130 5.87 0.64 -21.70
CA ASP A 130 5.00 0.59 -22.87
C ASP A 130 5.79 0.78 -24.16
N GLU A 131 5.64 -0.14 -25.11
CA GLU A 131 6.30 -0.08 -26.41
C GLU A 131 5.85 1.13 -27.23
N GLY A 132 4.63 1.62 -27.01
CA GLY A 132 4.08 2.83 -27.62
C GLY A 132 4.44 4.13 -26.90
N ASN A 133 5.35 4.06 -25.91
CA ASN A 133 5.80 5.22 -25.11
C ASN A 133 4.68 5.98 -24.39
N LYS A 134 3.66 5.25 -23.92
CA LYS A 134 2.58 5.79 -23.09
C LYS A 134 2.85 5.45 -21.63
N ASN A 135 2.58 6.40 -20.76
CA ASN A 135 2.80 6.26 -19.33
C ASN A 135 1.53 5.89 -18.55
N ASP A 136 0.45 5.54 -19.22
CA ASP A 136 -0.77 5.00 -18.64
C ASP A 136 -0.62 3.50 -18.42
N PHE A 137 -0.52 3.08 -17.15
CA PHE A 137 -0.39 1.67 -16.80
C PHE A 137 -1.56 0.83 -17.32
N ALA A 138 -2.80 1.31 -17.21
CA ALA A 138 -3.98 0.56 -17.61
C ALA A 138 -3.99 0.19 -19.10
N ALA A 139 -3.38 1.00 -19.94
CA ALA A 139 -3.27 0.80 -21.38
C ALA A 139 -1.90 0.26 -21.83
N SER A 140 -0.96 0.04 -20.90
CA SER A 140 0.43 -0.30 -21.24
C SER A 140 0.61 -1.75 -21.69
N SER A 141 1.62 -1.97 -22.54
CA SER A 141 2.06 -3.32 -22.93
C SER A 141 2.57 -4.13 -21.73
N LEU A 142 3.15 -3.49 -20.72
CA LEU A 142 3.59 -4.14 -19.48
C LEU A 142 2.42 -4.67 -18.66
N ARG A 143 1.35 -3.89 -18.50
CA ARG A 143 0.12 -4.35 -17.83
C ARG A 143 -0.49 -5.56 -18.53
N ALA A 144 -0.55 -5.53 -19.87
CA ALA A 144 -1.05 -6.64 -20.68
C ALA A 144 -0.18 -7.90 -20.48
N TYR A 145 1.14 -7.75 -20.47
CA TYR A 145 2.07 -8.83 -20.18
C TYR A 145 1.87 -9.41 -18.78
N LEU A 146 1.83 -8.57 -17.75
CA LEU A 146 1.69 -9.02 -16.35
C LEU A 146 0.42 -9.83 -16.10
N ASN A 147 -0.72 -9.38 -16.64
CA ASN A 147 -2.02 -10.07 -16.45
C ASN A 147 -2.31 -11.12 -17.52
N GLY A 148 -1.44 -11.28 -18.50
CA GLY A 148 -1.52 -12.29 -19.56
C GLY A 148 -0.46 -13.38 -19.42
N GLU A 149 0.67 -13.18 -20.06
CA GLU A 149 1.74 -14.17 -20.16
C GLU A 149 2.39 -14.48 -18.81
N PHE A 150 2.70 -13.45 -18.01
CA PHE A 150 3.36 -13.61 -16.73
C PHE A 150 2.48 -14.37 -15.74
N LEU A 151 1.21 -13.99 -15.58
CA LEU A 151 0.28 -14.70 -14.71
C LEU A 151 0.09 -16.17 -15.14
N ARG A 152 -0.06 -16.43 -16.46
CA ARG A 152 -0.11 -17.81 -16.95
C ARG A 152 1.15 -18.60 -16.65
N ARG A 153 2.33 -17.97 -16.69
CA ARG A 153 3.60 -18.61 -16.33
C ARG A 153 3.60 -19.04 -14.86
N LEU A 154 3.12 -18.18 -13.94
CA LEU A 154 3.00 -18.54 -12.53
C LEU A 154 2.03 -19.71 -12.30
N ILE A 155 0.86 -19.67 -12.94
CA ILE A 155 -0.15 -20.75 -12.85
C ILE A 155 0.42 -22.06 -13.40
N LYS A 156 1.08 -22.03 -14.55
CA LYS A 156 1.73 -23.21 -15.14
C LYS A 156 2.85 -23.78 -14.27
N ALA A 157 3.50 -22.95 -13.47
CA ALA A 157 4.51 -23.35 -12.50
C ALA A 157 3.90 -23.83 -11.16
N GLY A 158 2.57 -24.01 -11.10
CA GLY A 158 1.87 -24.61 -9.96
C GLY A 158 1.20 -23.62 -8.99
N ALA A 159 1.27 -22.30 -9.24
CA ALA A 159 0.54 -21.35 -8.39
C ALA A 159 -0.97 -21.44 -8.68
N PRO A 160 -1.84 -21.66 -7.65
CA PRO A 160 -3.28 -21.72 -7.84
C PRO A 160 -3.83 -20.38 -8.38
N GLU A 161 -4.65 -20.43 -9.44
CA GLU A 161 -5.18 -19.20 -10.05
C GLU A 161 -6.08 -18.43 -9.07
N GLU A 162 -6.87 -19.11 -8.27
CA GLU A 162 -7.78 -18.57 -7.26
C GLU A 162 -7.08 -17.89 -6.08
N MET A 163 -5.78 -18.10 -5.92
CA MET A 163 -4.97 -17.43 -4.92
C MET A 163 -4.79 -15.94 -5.23
N PHE A 164 -4.76 -15.57 -6.52
CA PHE A 164 -4.54 -14.19 -6.96
C PHE A 164 -5.83 -13.38 -6.87
N GLU A 165 -5.89 -12.44 -5.94
CA GLU A 165 -7.01 -11.53 -5.81
C GLU A 165 -6.91 -10.34 -6.78
N TYR A 166 -8.06 -9.86 -7.24
CA TYR A 166 -8.11 -8.58 -7.92
C TYR A 166 -7.95 -7.44 -6.90
N PHE A 167 -7.05 -6.51 -7.19
CA PHE A 167 -6.90 -5.30 -6.40
C PHE A 167 -6.90 -4.06 -7.30
N ASN A 168 -7.21 -2.91 -6.70
CA ASN A 168 -7.23 -1.64 -7.41
C ASN A 168 -5.87 -0.95 -7.25
N ILE A 169 -5.39 -0.36 -8.35
CA ILE A 169 -4.22 0.52 -8.39
C ILE A 169 -4.72 1.93 -8.65
N ASP A 170 -4.35 2.88 -7.83
CA ASP A 170 -4.59 4.31 -8.07
C ASP A 170 -3.51 4.82 -9.05
N LEU A 171 -3.93 5.27 -10.22
CA LEU A 171 -3.06 5.81 -11.26
C LEU A 171 -2.98 7.34 -11.23
N THR A 172 -3.23 7.94 -10.07
CA THR A 172 -2.93 9.36 -9.86
C THR A 172 -1.46 9.62 -10.16
N ALA A 173 -1.20 10.54 -11.07
CA ALA A 173 0.16 10.91 -11.46
C ALA A 173 0.94 11.53 -10.30
N ASP A 174 2.27 11.51 -10.36
CA ASP A 174 3.13 12.05 -9.28
C ASP A 174 2.98 13.58 -9.12
N ASP A 175 2.51 14.27 -10.15
CA ASP A 175 2.10 15.68 -10.10
C ASP A 175 0.70 15.92 -9.48
N GLY A 176 -0.03 14.85 -9.12
CA GLY A 176 -1.34 14.88 -8.48
C GLY A 176 -2.53 14.86 -9.44
N LEU A 177 -2.31 14.82 -10.77
CA LEU A 177 -3.39 14.75 -11.75
C LEU A 177 -4.00 13.35 -11.82
N LYS A 178 -5.34 13.29 -11.88
CA LYS A 178 -6.12 12.02 -11.83
C LYS A 178 -6.67 11.59 -13.19
N ASN A 179 -6.01 11.93 -14.29
CA ASN A 179 -6.51 11.71 -15.64
C ASN A 179 -6.66 10.23 -16.01
N TYR A 180 -5.85 9.34 -15.42
CA TYR A 180 -5.90 7.91 -15.69
C TYR A 180 -6.79 7.13 -14.71
N GLY A 181 -7.28 7.79 -13.62
CA GLY A 181 -8.16 7.16 -12.63
C GLY A 181 -7.49 6.01 -11.90
N GLY A 182 -7.89 4.80 -12.21
CA GLY A 182 -7.32 3.59 -11.62
C GLY A 182 -7.51 2.37 -12.51
N ASP A 183 -6.83 1.27 -12.16
CA ASP A 183 -6.97 -0.03 -12.84
C ASP A 183 -7.23 -1.15 -11.82
N ARG A 184 -7.89 -2.21 -12.26
CA ARG A 184 -8.17 -3.40 -11.45
C ARG A 184 -7.48 -4.61 -12.06
N VAL A 185 -6.49 -5.14 -11.36
CA VAL A 185 -5.57 -6.18 -11.85
C VAL A 185 -5.38 -7.31 -10.84
N ARG A 186 -4.86 -8.45 -11.28
CA ARG A 186 -4.34 -9.52 -10.42
C ARG A 186 -2.85 -9.36 -10.17
N ILE A 187 -2.11 -8.92 -11.18
CA ILE A 187 -0.68 -8.61 -11.09
C ILE A 187 -0.49 -7.17 -11.53
N GLY A 188 0.14 -6.38 -10.69
CA GLY A 188 0.42 -4.97 -10.96
C GLY A 188 1.86 -4.58 -10.65
N LEU A 189 2.07 -3.29 -10.53
CA LEU A 189 3.27 -2.68 -10.01
C LEU A 189 2.90 -1.82 -8.80
N ILE A 190 3.85 -1.60 -7.92
CA ILE A 190 3.66 -0.69 -6.79
C ILE A 190 3.51 0.75 -7.29
N THR A 191 2.68 1.56 -6.65
CA THR A 191 2.63 3.00 -6.89
C THR A 191 3.71 3.73 -6.10
N CYS A 192 4.03 4.97 -6.49
CA CYS A 192 4.95 5.82 -5.71
C CYS A 192 4.45 6.07 -4.29
N GLU A 193 3.14 6.20 -4.10
CA GLU A 193 2.54 6.39 -2.79
C GLU A 193 2.71 5.13 -1.93
N GLU A 194 2.37 3.96 -2.44
CA GLU A 194 2.59 2.69 -1.73
C GLU A 194 4.07 2.46 -1.45
N TYR A 195 4.95 2.78 -2.40
CA TYR A 195 6.40 2.67 -2.19
C TYR A 195 6.88 3.56 -1.04
N ARG A 196 6.44 4.81 -0.96
CA ARG A 196 6.77 5.72 0.15
C ARG A 196 6.32 5.17 1.49
N LEU A 197 5.16 4.53 1.54
CA LEU A 197 4.59 3.95 2.77
C LEU A 197 5.26 2.63 3.16
N LEU A 198 5.50 1.75 2.19
CA LEU A 198 5.89 0.36 2.43
C LEU A 198 7.39 0.09 2.18
N ARG A 199 8.19 1.10 1.78
CA ARG A 199 9.60 0.90 1.41
C ARG A 199 10.44 0.21 2.48
N GLY A 200 10.08 0.34 3.75
CA GLY A 200 10.75 -0.35 4.85
C GLY A 200 10.58 -1.87 4.83
N ASN A 201 9.58 -2.38 4.10
CA ASN A 201 9.29 -3.81 3.94
C ASN A 201 9.72 -4.37 2.57
N ILE A 202 10.21 -3.51 1.67
CA ILE A 202 10.60 -3.88 0.31
C ILE A 202 12.11 -4.10 0.27
N PRO A 203 12.60 -5.26 -0.20
CA PRO A 203 14.03 -5.50 -0.36
C PRO A 203 14.68 -4.46 -1.29
N ALA A 204 15.84 -3.92 -0.91
CA ALA A 204 16.60 -3.01 -1.74
C ALA A 204 17.19 -3.74 -2.95
N LEU A 205 17.28 -3.05 -4.10
CA LEU A 205 17.93 -3.54 -5.31
C LEU A 205 19.04 -2.55 -5.71
N PRO A 206 20.27 -2.70 -5.17
CA PRO A 206 21.31 -1.70 -5.29
C PRO A 206 21.88 -1.55 -6.72
N ASP A 207 21.63 -2.52 -7.60
CA ASP A 207 22.20 -2.54 -8.95
C ASP A 207 21.17 -2.28 -10.05
N ARG A 208 19.89 -2.03 -9.68
CA ARG A 208 18.80 -1.96 -10.66
C ARG A 208 17.86 -0.78 -10.44
N TRP A 209 17.38 -0.25 -11.56
CA TRP A 209 16.22 0.64 -11.60
C TRP A 209 15.00 -0.19 -12.00
N TRP A 210 13.84 0.10 -11.45
CA TRP A 210 12.63 -0.66 -11.73
C TRP A 210 11.39 0.22 -11.73
N TRP A 211 10.39 -0.20 -12.53
CA TRP A 211 9.16 0.55 -12.76
C TRP A 211 8.24 0.56 -11.56
N THR A 212 7.55 1.69 -11.36
CA THR A 212 6.30 1.79 -10.58
C THR A 212 5.11 1.85 -11.55
N ALA A 213 3.87 1.79 -11.01
CA ALA A 213 2.66 2.01 -11.81
C ALA A 213 2.35 3.50 -12.04
N THR A 214 3.05 4.41 -11.36
CA THR A 214 2.71 5.84 -11.31
C THR A 214 3.25 6.57 -12.52
N PRO A 215 2.42 7.24 -13.33
CA PRO A 215 2.89 8.17 -14.35
C PRO A 215 3.52 9.40 -13.69
N ASP A 216 4.56 9.97 -14.29
CA ASP A 216 5.14 11.23 -13.81
C ASP A 216 4.12 12.38 -13.95
N SER A 217 3.58 12.53 -15.16
CA SER A 217 2.48 13.43 -15.48
C SER A 217 1.68 12.88 -16.67
N PRO A 218 0.36 13.09 -16.75
CA PRO A 218 -0.44 12.68 -17.93
C PRO A 218 -0.08 13.42 -19.23
N ILE A 219 0.68 14.50 -19.15
CA ILE A 219 1.06 15.31 -20.31
C ILE A 219 2.43 14.95 -20.92
N ASN A 220 3.11 13.94 -20.40
CA ASN A 220 4.38 13.45 -20.90
C ASN A 220 4.39 11.91 -21.01
N SER A 221 5.52 11.34 -21.44
CA SER A 221 5.71 9.89 -21.59
C SER A 221 6.59 9.29 -20.48
N PHE A 222 6.79 10.03 -19.39
CA PHE A 222 7.61 9.56 -18.28
C PHE A 222 6.78 8.76 -17.28
N VAL A 223 7.36 7.67 -16.80
CA VAL A 223 6.86 6.82 -15.74
C VAL A 223 7.79 6.91 -14.55
N ARG A 224 7.24 6.97 -13.36
CA ARG A 224 8.05 6.95 -12.14
C ARG A 224 8.71 5.58 -11.97
N CYS A 225 9.94 5.60 -11.51
CA CYS A 225 10.72 4.40 -11.23
C CYS A 225 11.51 4.57 -9.92
N VAL A 226 11.94 3.44 -9.37
CA VAL A 226 12.81 3.41 -8.20
C VAL A 226 14.25 3.16 -8.69
N ARG A 227 15.18 3.98 -8.24
CA ARG A 227 16.60 3.86 -8.55
C ARG A 227 17.28 2.82 -7.67
N SER A 228 18.52 2.47 -8.03
CA SER A 228 19.38 1.58 -7.25
C SER A 228 19.67 2.06 -5.82
N ASP A 229 19.64 3.39 -5.56
CA ASP A 229 19.78 3.98 -4.23
C ASP A 229 18.44 4.04 -3.46
N GLY A 230 17.34 3.56 -4.06
CA GLY A 230 16.00 3.60 -3.49
C GLY A 230 15.30 4.95 -3.62
N ALA A 231 15.88 5.93 -4.33
CA ALA A 231 15.22 7.19 -4.63
C ALA A 231 14.20 7.02 -5.77
N LEU A 232 13.13 7.83 -5.76
CA LEU A 232 12.21 7.92 -6.88
C LEU A 232 12.82 8.81 -7.98
N SER A 233 12.66 8.37 -9.21
CA SER A 233 13.06 9.05 -10.45
C SER A 233 12.02 8.79 -11.52
N ASP A 234 12.33 9.13 -12.74
CA ASP A 234 11.49 8.91 -13.92
C ASP A 234 12.31 8.36 -15.10
N GLY A 235 11.59 7.78 -16.04
CA GLY A 235 12.17 7.29 -17.30
C GLY A 235 11.12 7.23 -18.38
N TYR A 236 11.56 7.35 -19.64
CA TYR A 236 10.64 7.19 -20.78
C TYR A 236 10.02 5.79 -20.77
N ALA A 237 8.71 5.70 -20.99
CA ALA A 237 7.96 4.44 -20.95
C ALA A 237 8.50 3.37 -21.90
N TYR A 238 9.17 3.74 -23.01
CA TYR A 238 9.76 2.80 -23.95
C TYR A 238 11.13 2.25 -23.53
N TYR A 239 11.73 2.71 -22.42
CA TYR A 239 13.02 2.19 -21.99
C TYR A 239 12.91 0.71 -21.57
N GLY A 240 13.60 -0.17 -22.32
CA GLY A 240 13.61 -1.60 -22.08
C GLY A 240 14.63 -2.07 -21.04
N SER A 241 15.35 -1.15 -20.38
CA SER A 241 16.43 -1.46 -19.42
C SER A 241 16.00 -1.38 -17.96
N ASN A 242 14.78 -0.90 -17.68
CA ASN A 242 14.26 -0.88 -16.32
C ASN A 242 13.66 -2.24 -15.97
N GLY A 243 13.91 -2.68 -14.74
CA GLY A 243 13.43 -3.93 -14.23
C GLY A 243 11.93 -3.93 -13.97
N VAL A 244 11.32 -5.07 -14.18
CA VAL A 244 9.91 -5.33 -13.82
C VAL A 244 9.88 -6.05 -12.49
N ARG A 245 9.19 -5.47 -11.51
CA ARG A 245 9.03 -6.00 -10.16
C ARG A 245 7.55 -6.16 -9.85
N PRO A 246 6.96 -7.34 -10.22
CA PRO A 246 5.53 -7.57 -10.07
C PRO A 246 5.07 -7.50 -8.62
N LEU A 247 3.83 -7.05 -8.43
CA LEU A 247 3.12 -6.96 -7.17
C LEU A 247 1.77 -7.66 -7.30
N CYS A 248 1.35 -8.39 -6.27
CA CYS A 248 0.06 -9.06 -6.22
C CYS A 248 -0.52 -9.09 -4.80
N ASN A 249 -1.84 -9.22 -4.72
CA ASN A 249 -2.53 -9.60 -3.50
C ASN A 249 -2.90 -11.08 -3.59
N LEU A 250 -2.57 -11.83 -2.53
CA LEU A 250 -2.83 -13.27 -2.45
C LEU A 250 -3.75 -13.56 -1.27
N LYS A 251 -4.70 -14.49 -1.45
CA LYS A 251 -5.47 -15.06 -0.35
C LYS A 251 -4.55 -15.86 0.55
N SER A 252 -4.44 -15.46 1.80
CA SER A 252 -3.47 -16.06 2.74
C SER A 252 -3.77 -17.54 3.04
N GLU A 253 -5.03 -17.94 3.09
CA GLU A 253 -5.45 -19.33 3.26
C GLU A 253 -4.91 -20.23 2.14
N ILE A 254 -5.09 -19.81 0.88
CA ILE A 254 -4.62 -20.59 -0.27
C ILE A 254 -3.10 -20.58 -0.36
N LEU A 255 -2.46 -19.44 0.00
CA LEU A 255 -1.01 -19.34 0.02
C LEU A 255 -0.39 -20.30 1.04
N VAL A 256 -0.95 -20.40 2.26
CA VAL A 256 -0.49 -21.37 3.27
C VAL A 256 -0.58 -22.80 2.74
N SER A 257 -1.72 -23.17 2.17
CA SER A 257 -1.92 -24.51 1.61
C SER A 257 -0.93 -24.79 0.46
N TYR A 258 -0.70 -23.81 -0.40
CA TYR A 258 0.29 -23.89 -1.48
C TYR A 258 1.71 -24.11 -0.94
N LEU A 259 2.11 -23.35 0.10
CA LEU A 259 3.44 -23.47 0.70
C LEU A 259 3.63 -24.78 1.45
N ASN A 260 2.57 -25.35 2.02
CA ASN A 260 2.57 -26.67 2.67
C ASN A 260 2.59 -27.83 1.66
N GLY A 261 2.51 -27.56 0.36
CA GLY A 261 2.46 -28.58 -0.68
C GLY A 261 1.11 -29.31 -0.79
N GLU A 262 0.05 -28.73 -0.22
CA GLU A 262 -1.31 -29.26 -0.33
C GLU A 262 -1.80 -29.18 -1.80
N ASN A 263 -2.30 -30.28 -2.33
CA ASN A 263 -2.89 -30.27 -3.68
C ASN A 263 -4.30 -29.62 -3.67
N ALA A 264 -4.79 -29.24 -4.85
CA ALA A 264 -6.09 -28.58 -4.98
C ALA A 264 -7.27 -29.42 -4.41
N GLU A 265 -7.16 -30.75 -4.40
CA GLU A 265 -8.19 -31.63 -3.85
C GLU A 265 -8.20 -31.62 -2.32
N GLU A 266 -7.00 -31.57 -1.70
CA GLU A 266 -6.86 -31.44 -0.25
C GLU A 266 -7.34 -30.06 0.24
N GLN A 267 -6.99 -29.01 -0.49
CA GLN A 267 -7.52 -27.65 -0.23
C GLN A 267 -9.03 -27.59 -0.28
N LYS A 268 -9.66 -28.21 -1.29
CA LYS A 268 -11.12 -28.29 -1.43
C LYS A 268 -11.75 -29.05 -0.27
N LYS A 269 -11.20 -30.22 0.12
CA LYS A 269 -11.68 -31.00 1.27
C LYS A 269 -11.58 -30.22 2.57
N ARG A 270 -10.50 -29.45 2.76
CA ARG A 270 -10.31 -28.60 3.95
C ARG A 270 -11.34 -27.47 3.98
N ALA A 271 -11.55 -26.78 2.86
CA ALA A 271 -12.55 -25.71 2.75
C ALA A 271 -13.98 -26.23 3.01
N GLU A 272 -14.34 -27.39 2.45
CA GLU A 272 -15.64 -28.05 2.69
C GLU A 272 -15.81 -28.47 4.16
N ALA A 273 -14.76 -28.96 4.81
CA ALA A 273 -14.77 -29.30 6.23
C ALA A 273 -14.96 -28.09 7.13
N VAL A 274 -14.25 -26.97 6.84
CA VAL A 274 -14.39 -25.70 7.58
C VAL A 274 -15.81 -25.14 7.42
N ASP A 275 -16.38 -25.18 6.22
CA ASP A 275 -17.74 -24.71 5.96
C ASP A 275 -18.78 -25.57 6.70
N MET A 276 -18.60 -26.88 6.70
CA MET A 276 -19.44 -27.81 7.47
C MET A 276 -19.36 -27.53 8.99
N MET A 277 -18.16 -27.28 9.50
CA MET A 277 -17.97 -26.95 10.94
C MET A 277 -18.68 -25.62 11.30
N LYS A 278 -18.60 -24.60 10.45
CA LYS A 278 -19.33 -23.34 10.63
C LYS A 278 -20.84 -23.52 10.64
N HIS A 279 -21.38 -24.39 9.77
CA HIS A 279 -22.80 -24.71 9.73
C HIS A 279 -23.25 -25.47 10.98
N ILE A 280 -22.42 -26.40 11.49
CA ILE A 280 -22.69 -27.14 12.73
C ILE A 280 -22.69 -26.17 13.92
N ALA A 281 -21.66 -25.32 14.03
CA ALA A 281 -21.57 -24.33 15.10
C ALA A 281 -22.79 -23.39 15.12
N ALA A 282 -23.18 -22.88 13.96
CA ALA A 282 -24.37 -22.03 13.82
C ALA A 282 -25.67 -22.75 14.17
N ALA A 283 -25.82 -24.03 13.84
CA ALA A 283 -27.01 -24.83 14.14
C ALA A 283 -27.16 -25.15 15.62
N TRP A 284 -26.06 -25.12 16.37
CA TRP A 284 -26.03 -25.44 17.82
C TRP A 284 -25.84 -24.22 18.70
N ASP A 285 -25.84 -22.99 18.11
CA ASP A 285 -25.60 -21.72 18.81
C ASP A 285 -24.27 -21.73 19.60
N ILE A 286 -23.28 -22.38 19.01
CA ILE A 286 -21.94 -22.54 19.59
C ILE A 286 -21.02 -21.54 18.90
N ASP A 287 -20.25 -20.77 19.67
CA ASP A 287 -19.17 -19.94 19.10
C ASP A 287 -18.06 -20.87 18.58
N ALA A 288 -17.90 -20.89 17.28
CA ALA A 288 -16.91 -21.75 16.63
C ALA A 288 -15.47 -21.44 17.06
N GLU A 289 -15.15 -20.20 17.46
CA GLU A 289 -13.84 -19.80 17.98
C GLU A 289 -13.61 -20.34 19.41
N GLU A 290 -14.67 -20.52 20.19
CA GLU A 290 -14.60 -21.06 21.57
C GLU A 290 -14.37 -22.59 21.61
N VAL A 291 -14.91 -23.32 20.62
CA VAL A 291 -14.87 -24.81 20.61
C VAL A 291 -13.66 -25.35 19.85
N PHE A 292 -13.27 -24.72 18.77
CA PHE A 292 -12.21 -25.26 17.89
C PHE A 292 -10.86 -24.59 18.10
N GLY A 293 -10.77 -23.63 19.03
CA GLY A 293 -9.59 -22.81 19.25
C GLY A 293 -9.35 -21.87 18.07
N ARG A 294 -8.51 -20.89 18.28
CA ARG A 294 -7.89 -20.23 17.14
C ARG A 294 -7.08 -21.29 16.41
N ALA A 295 -7.26 -21.45 15.13
CA ALA A 295 -6.61 -22.50 14.31
C ALA A 295 -5.08 -22.36 14.22
N ASP A 296 -4.44 -21.75 15.22
CA ASP A 296 -3.04 -21.35 15.26
C ASP A 296 -2.37 -21.63 16.63
N GLU A 297 -2.66 -22.80 17.27
CA GLU A 297 -1.76 -23.36 18.28
C GLU A 297 -1.10 -24.65 17.77
#